data_b4bad3fc5bc90f02f44734c5b278eaba
#
_entry.id   b4bad3fc5bc90f02f44734c5b278eaba
#
_cell.length_a   1.000
_cell.length_b   1.000
_cell.length_c   1.000
_cell.angle_alpha   90.00
_cell.angle_beta   90.00
_cell.angle_gamma   90.00
#
_symmetry.space_group_name_H-M   'P 1'
#
loop_
_entity.id
_entity.type
_entity.pdbx_description
1 polymer ?
#
loop_
_entity_poly.entity_id
_entity_poly.type
_entity_poly.pdbx_seq_one_letter_code
_entity_poly.pdbx_strand_id
1 'polypeptide(L)'
;MIQEEIKSRLKLGNACYHSVQSLLSSRLLSKNLKIKIFRTIILPVALCGCETWSLTLREERRLRVFENRVLRRVFGPRRDEVIGEWIKLHKEELNDLYSLPNIMRVVKSRRMRWAGHVARMGEDRGVHKVLVWKPEGKSLLGRPRRRW
;
A
#
# COMPACT_ATOMS: atom_id res chain seq x y z
N MET A 1 10.06 11.79 8.40
CA MET A 1 9.88 12.03 6.95
C MET A 1 9.02 10.94 6.28
N ILE A 2 9.46 9.71 6.16
CA ILE A 2 8.66 8.64 5.49
C ILE A 2 7.30 8.42 6.15
N GLN A 3 7.21 8.47 7.47
CA GLN A 3 5.93 8.35 8.18
C GLN A 3 4.92 9.44 7.83
N GLU A 4 5.39 10.66 7.65
CA GLU A 4 4.53 11.80 7.30
C GLU A 4 4.06 11.71 5.85
N GLU A 5 4.95 11.26 4.97
CA GLU A 5 4.60 10.99 3.60
C GLU A 5 3.52 9.91 3.50
N ILE A 6 3.70 8.78 4.17
CA ILE A 6 2.69 7.71 4.19
C ILE A 6 1.36 8.22 4.75
N LYS A 7 1.37 9.01 5.83
CA LYS A 7 0.15 9.61 6.36
C LYS A 7 -0.53 10.54 5.34
N SER A 8 0.26 11.37 4.65
CA SER A 8 -0.23 12.27 3.61
C SER A 8 -0.83 11.48 2.44
N ARG A 9 -0.15 10.46 1.97
CA ARG A 9 -0.63 9.59 0.89
C ARG A 9 -1.91 8.84 1.26
N LEU A 10 -2.01 8.36 2.50
CA LEU A 10 -3.24 7.72 2.99
C LEU A 10 -4.41 8.71 3.10
N LYS A 11 -4.15 9.97 3.49
CA LYS A 11 -5.18 11.03 3.46
C LYS A 11 -5.65 11.30 2.05
N LEU A 12 -4.73 11.41 1.08
CA LEU A 12 -5.07 11.60 -0.33
C LEU A 12 -5.84 10.40 -0.89
N GLY A 13 -5.43 9.18 -0.55
CA GLY A 13 -6.15 7.96 -0.92
C GLY A 13 -7.56 7.92 -0.35
N ASN A 14 -7.77 8.35 0.89
CA ASN A 14 -9.09 8.48 1.49
C ASN A 14 -9.93 9.57 0.80
N ALA A 15 -9.35 10.73 0.50
CA ALA A 15 -10.03 11.80 -0.22
C ALA A 15 -10.45 11.34 -1.62
N CYS A 16 -9.55 10.64 -2.32
CA CYS A 16 -9.83 10.03 -3.61
C CYS A 16 -10.97 8.99 -3.53
N TYR A 17 -10.97 8.15 -2.49
CA TYR A 17 -12.06 7.23 -2.23
C TYR A 17 -13.39 7.97 -2.04
N HIS A 18 -13.42 9.03 -1.24
CA HIS A 18 -14.63 9.81 -1.01
C HIS A 18 -15.17 10.48 -2.29
N SER A 19 -14.28 10.94 -3.17
CA SER A 19 -14.70 11.53 -4.46
C SER A 19 -15.38 10.53 -5.40
N VAL A 20 -15.03 9.26 -5.33
CA VAL A 20 -15.63 8.19 -6.14
C VAL A 20 -16.59 7.29 -5.36
N GLN A 21 -16.89 7.66 -4.11
CA GLN A 21 -17.73 6.85 -3.22
C GLN A 21 -19.14 6.63 -3.78
N SER A 22 -19.73 7.62 -4.41
CA SER A 22 -21.04 7.51 -5.04
C SER A 22 -21.08 6.44 -6.13
N LEU A 23 -20.01 6.36 -6.93
CA LEU A 23 -19.84 5.31 -7.95
C LEU A 23 -19.65 3.95 -7.33
N LEU A 24 -18.78 3.84 -6.32
CA LEU A 24 -18.46 2.58 -5.67
C LEU A 24 -19.62 2.02 -4.84
N SER A 25 -20.49 2.90 -4.32
CA SER A 25 -21.70 2.51 -3.57
C SER A 25 -22.86 2.13 -4.51
N SER A 26 -22.78 2.47 -5.79
CA SER A 26 -23.82 2.15 -6.75
C SER A 26 -24.01 0.64 -6.91
N ARG A 27 -25.26 0.19 -6.90
CA ARG A 27 -25.61 -1.20 -7.21
C ARG A 27 -25.52 -1.53 -8.70
N LEU A 28 -25.46 -0.50 -9.55
CA LEU A 28 -25.40 -0.64 -11.00
C LEU A 28 -24.03 -1.10 -11.51
N LEU A 29 -22.97 -0.83 -10.72
CA LEU A 29 -21.62 -1.24 -11.10
C LEU A 29 -21.35 -2.68 -10.69
N SER A 30 -20.81 -3.46 -11.64
CA SER A 30 -20.34 -4.80 -11.35
C SER A 30 -19.15 -4.79 -10.37
N LYS A 31 -18.98 -5.88 -9.62
CA LYS A 31 -17.85 -6.04 -8.70
C LYS A 31 -16.51 -5.87 -9.40
N ASN A 32 -16.38 -6.37 -10.63
CA ASN A 32 -15.15 -6.24 -11.42
C ASN A 32 -14.82 -4.79 -11.77
N LEU A 33 -15.82 -3.97 -12.08
CA LEU A 33 -15.63 -2.54 -12.33
C LEU A 33 -15.20 -1.80 -11.06
N LYS A 34 -15.79 -2.12 -9.92
CA LYS A 34 -15.39 -1.56 -8.62
C LYS A 34 -13.93 -1.87 -8.29
N ILE A 35 -13.48 -3.10 -8.56
CA ILE A 35 -12.08 -3.50 -8.40
C ILE A 35 -11.17 -2.71 -9.35
N LYS A 36 -11.58 -2.53 -10.61
CA LYS A 36 -10.81 -1.72 -11.57
C LYS A 36 -10.68 -0.28 -11.08
N ILE A 37 -11.73 0.34 -10.59
CA ILE A 37 -11.71 1.70 -10.03
C ILE A 37 -10.74 1.77 -8.85
N PHE A 38 -10.78 0.80 -7.94
CA PHE A 38 -9.85 0.75 -6.81
C PHE A 38 -8.40 0.67 -7.28
N ARG A 39 -8.10 -0.22 -8.23
CA ARG A 39 -6.73 -0.43 -8.75
C ARG A 39 -6.21 0.74 -9.59
N THR A 40 -7.06 1.40 -10.35
CA THR A 40 -6.64 2.45 -11.29
C THR A 40 -6.67 3.85 -10.70
N ILE A 41 -7.51 4.10 -9.71
CA ILE A 41 -7.70 5.44 -9.14
C ILE A 41 -7.17 5.52 -7.70
N ILE A 42 -7.66 4.67 -6.81
CA ILE A 42 -7.37 4.79 -5.38
C ILE A 42 -5.95 4.30 -5.04
N LEU A 43 -5.62 3.12 -5.50
CA LEU A 43 -4.35 2.46 -5.18
C LEU A 43 -3.13 3.25 -5.69
N PRO A 44 -3.10 3.79 -6.92
CA PRO A 44 -1.97 4.58 -7.40
C PRO A 44 -1.74 5.86 -6.60
N VAL A 45 -2.80 6.53 -6.16
CA VAL A 45 -2.70 7.74 -5.32
C VAL A 45 -2.10 7.41 -3.95
N ALA A 46 -2.57 6.34 -3.32
CA ALA A 46 -2.07 5.90 -2.01
C ALA A 46 -0.62 5.38 -2.07
N LEU A 47 -0.21 4.79 -3.18
CA LEU A 47 1.11 4.17 -3.35
C LEU A 47 2.09 5.01 -4.20
N CYS A 48 1.77 6.26 -4.47
CA CYS A 48 2.70 7.14 -5.19
C CYS A 48 3.99 7.32 -4.40
N GLY A 49 5.13 7.00 -5.01
CA GLY A 49 6.45 7.09 -4.36
C GLY A 49 6.81 5.93 -3.42
N CYS A 50 6.01 4.86 -3.39
CA CYS A 50 6.23 3.73 -2.48
C CYS A 50 7.53 2.95 -2.74
N GLU A 51 8.16 3.16 -3.89
CA GLU A 51 9.42 2.54 -4.26
C GLU A 51 10.56 2.91 -3.30
N THR A 52 10.50 4.14 -2.78
CA THR A 52 11.53 4.69 -1.88
C THR A 52 11.23 4.45 -0.39
N TRP A 53 10.08 3.87 -0.07
CA TRP A 53 9.68 3.69 1.33
C TRP A 53 10.43 2.54 2.00
N SER A 54 11.09 2.82 3.12
CA SER A 54 11.51 1.78 4.06
C SER A 54 10.43 1.63 5.14
N LEU A 55 9.60 0.61 4.98
CA LEU A 55 8.43 0.42 5.83
C LEU A 55 8.78 -0.25 7.15
N THR A 56 8.30 0.34 8.24
CA THR A 56 8.25 -0.29 9.55
C THR A 56 6.96 -1.14 9.68
N LEU A 57 6.94 -2.08 10.62
CA LEU A 57 5.75 -2.89 10.89
C LEU A 57 4.51 -2.05 11.20
N ARG A 58 4.68 -0.88 11.81
CA ARG A 58 3.59 0.05 12.11
C ARG A 58 2.99 0.66 10.83
N GLU A 59 3.83 0.99 9.89
CA GLU A 59 3.41 1.55 8.58
C GLU A 59 2.77 0.49 7.72
N GLU A 60 3.29 -0.72 7.71
CA GLU A 60 2.63 -1.86 7.05
C GLU A 60 1.21 -2.09 7.58
N ARG A 61 1.04 -2.04 8.91
CA ARG A 61 -0.29 -2.16 9.52
C ARG A 61 -1.24 -1.06 9.07
N ARG A 62 -0.76 0.19 8.99
CA ARG A 62 -1.57 1.32 8.51
C ARG A 62 -2.02 1.13 7.06
N LEU A 63 -1.14 0.70 6.18
CA LEU A 63 -1.47 0.40 4.79
C LEU A 63 -2.50 -0.73 4.68
N ARG A 64 -2.34 -1.79 5.45
CA ARG A 64 -3.31 -2.89 5.51
C ARG A 64 -4.67 -2.46 6.06
N VAL A 65 -4.68 -1.62 7.09
CA VAL A 65 -5.94 -1.08 7.65
C VAL A 65 -6.66 -0.22 6.62
N PHE A 66 -5.93 0.61 5.89
CA PHE A 66 -6.48 1.42 4.81
C PHE A 66 -7.11 0.53 3.72
N GLU A 67 -6.37 -0.44 3.21
CA GLU A 67 -6.85 -1.39 2.20
C GLU A 67 -8.14 -2.09 2.65
N ASN A 68 -8.12 -2.67 3.85
CA ASN A 68 -9.27 -3.38 4.40
C ASN A 68 -10.48 -2.47 4.60
N ARG A 69 -10.27 -1.23 5.05
CA ARG A 69 -11.34 -0.25 5.23
C ARG A 69 -12.02 0.08 3.92
N VAL A 70 -11.24 0.36 2.89
CA VAL A 70 -11.78 0.69 1.56
C VAL A 70 -12.50 -0.50 0.95
N LEU A 71 -11.89 -1.68 0.97
CA LEU A 71 -12.49 -2.90 0.42
C LEU A 71 -13.79 -3.28 1.12
N ARG A 72 -13.85 -3.20 2.45
CA ARG A 72 -15.09 -3.46 3.19
C ARG A 72 -16.22 -2.49 2.87
N ARG A 73 -15.89 -1.22 2.62
CA ARG A 73 -16.88 -0.22 2.21
C ARG A 73 -17.35 -0.42 0.78
N VAL A 74 -16.45 -0.83 -0.11
CA VAL A 74 -16.76 -1.07 -1.53
C VAL A 74 -17.63 -2.31 -1.71
N PHE A 75 -17.31 -3.40 -1.02
CA PHE A 75 -18.01 -4.68 -1.19
C PHE A 75 -19.13 -4.91 -0.17
N GLY A 76 -19.09 -4.19 0.94
CA GLY A 76 -20.10 -4.29 2.00
C GLY A 76 -20.11 -5.66 2.71
N PRO A 77 -21.05 -5.87 3.61
CA PRO A 77 -21.29 -7.18 4.22
C PRO A 77 -21.93 -8.13 3.20
N ARG A 78 -21.57 -9.39 3.24
CA ARG A 78 -22.22 -10.46 2.46
C ARG A 78 -23.30 -11.13 3.31
N ARG A 79 -24.43 -11.40 2.70
CA ARG A 79 -25.45 -12.23 3.32
C ARG A 79 -25.05 -13.70 3.18
N ASP A 80 -24.99 -14.40 4.29
CA ASP A 80 -24.78 -15.84 4.28
C ASP A 80 -26.06 -16.52 3.80
N GLU A 81 -25.94 -17.38 2.77
CA GLU A 81 -27.07 -18.09 2.19
C GLU A 81 -27.63 -19.17 3.12
N VAL A 82 -26.81 -19.68 4.05
CA VAL A 82 -27.17 -20.76 4.97
C VAL A 82 -27.86 -20.21 6.22
N ILE A 83 -27.33 -19.14 6.81
CA ILE A 83 -27.80 -18.59 8.09
C ILE A 83 -28.73 -17.39 7.85
N GLY A 84 -28.72 -16.79 6.67
CA GLY A 84 -29.52 -15.61 6.33
C GLY A 84 -29.07 -14.31 7.00
N GLU A 85 -27.97 -14.33 7.75
CA GLU A 85 -27.41 -13.18 8.44
C GLU A 85 -26.36 -12.46 7.61
N TRP A 86 -26.18 -11.16 7.93
CA TRP A 86 -25.14 -10.34 7.28
C TRP A 86 -23.81 -10.55 7.96
N ILE A 87 -22.86 -11.19 7.28
CA ILE A 87 -21.51 -11.47 7.78
C ILE A 87 -20.52 -10.45 7.22
N LYS A 88 -19.66 -9.90 8.09
CA LYS A 88 -18.48 -9.17 7.67
C LYS A 88 -17.49 -10.15 7.04
N LEU A 89 -17.18 -9.92 5.79
CA LEU A 89 -16.14 -10.71 5.10
C LEU A 89 -14.78 -10.52 5.80
N HIS A 90 -14.13 -11.63 6.11
CA HIS A 90 -12.77 -11.62 6.57
C HIS A 90 -11.82 -11.23 5.43
N LYS A 91 -10.63 -10.76 5.80
CA LYS A 91 -9.64 -10.27 4.84
C LYS A 91 -9.23 -11.31 3.81
N GLU A 92 -9.07 -12.55 4.23
CA GLU A 92 -8.68 -13.69 3.39
C GLU A 92 -9.75 -13.98 2.34
N GLU A 93 -11.00 -13.98 2.74
CA GLU A 93 -12.15 -14.16 1.84
C GLU A 93 -12.28 -13.02 0.82
N LEU A 94 -11.98 -11.78 1.22
CA LEU A 94 -11.95 -10.64 0.29
C LEU A 94 -10.85 -10.79 -0.75
N ASN A 95 -9.68 -11.24 -0.35
CA ASN A 95 -8.56 -11.45 -1.26
C ASN A 95 -8.81 -12.60 -2.23
N ASP A 96 -9.38 -13.70 -1.74
CA ASP A 96 -9.68 -14.89 -2.55
C ASP A 96 -10.80 -14.62 -3.55
N LEU A 97 -11.88 -13.99 -3.11
CA LEU A 97 -13.04 -13.69 -3.97
C LEU A 97 -12.71 -12.73 -5.12
N TYR A 98 -11.76 -11.82 -4.91
CA TYR A 98 -11.49 -10.75 -5.87
C TYR A 98 -10.09 -10.82 -6.47
N SER A 99 -9.30 -11.84 -6.16
CA SER A 99 -7.92 -12.01 -6.63
C SER A 99 -7.10 -10.72 -6.51
N LEU A 100 -7.36 -9.94 -5.46
CA LEU A 100 -6.68 -8.68 -5.22
C LEU A 100 -5.29 -8.95 -4.66
N PRO A 101 -4.24 -8.44 -5.30
CA PRO A 101 -2.92 -8.49 -4.70
C PRO A 101 -2.94 -7.66 -3.42
N ASN A 102 -2.45 -8.23 -2.33
CA ASN A 102 -2.25 -7.52 -1.07
C ASN A 102 -1.39 -6.26 -1.34
N ILE A 103 -1.78 -5.12 -0.75
CA ILE A 103 -1.09 -3.84 -0.90
C ILE A 103 0.42 -3.97 -0.64
N MET A 104 0.82 -4.81 0.32
CA MET A 104 2.23 -5.05 0.63
C MET A 104 2.97 -5.78 -0.49
N ARG A 105 2.31 -6.71 -1.20
CA ARG A 105 2.90 -7.36 -2.37
C ARG A 105 3.12 -6.37 -3.50
N VAL A 106 2.18 -5.44 -3.69
CA VAL A 106 2.31 -4.38 -4.70
C VAL A 106 3.49 -3.47 -4.37
N VAL A 107 3.62 -3.03 -3.12
CA VAL A 107 4.75 -2.19 -2.66
C VAL A 107 6.07 -2.93 -2.87
N LYS A 108 6.18 -4.18 -2.41
CA LYS A 108 7.39 -5.00 -2.58
C LYS A 108 7.74 -5.19 -4.06
N SER A 109 6.76 -5.50 -4.90
CA SER A 109 6.98 -5.66 -6.34
C SER A 109 7.49 -4.37 -7.00
N ARG A 110 6.91 -3.21 -6.67
CA ARG A 110 7.36 -1.92 -7.19
C ARG A 110 8.79 -1.59 -6.74
N ARG A 111 9.10 -1.84 -5.47
CA ARG A 111 10.46 -1.66 -4.94
C ARG A 111 11.48 -2.53 -5.66
N MET A 112 11.16 -3.81 -5.90
CA MET A 112 12.04 -4.72 -6.62
C MET A 112 12.25 -4.29 -8.08
N ARG A 113 11.20 -3.83 -8.76
CA ARG A 113 11.32 -3.27 -10.12
C ARG A 113 12.21 -2.04 -10.14
N TRP A 114 12.01 -1.14 -9.19
CA TRP A 114 12.83 0.06 -9.07
C TRP A 114 14.30 -0.30 -8.79
N ALA A 115 14.57 -1.19 -7.85
CA ALA A 115 15.92 -1.66 -7.57
C ALA A 115 16.58 -2.28 -8.80
N GLY A 116 15.86 -3.11 -9.56
CA GLY A 116 16.35 -3.68 -10.82
C GLY A 116 16.61 -2.63 -11.90
N HIS A 117 15.79 -1.57 -11.94
CA HIS A 117 16.01 -0.44 -12.83
C HIS A 117 17.28 0.34 -12.46
N VAL A 118 17.44 0.65 -11.18
CA VAL A 118 18.63 1.36 -10.67
C VAL A 118 19.90 0.53 -10.88
N ALA A 119 19.84 -0.78 -10.67
CA ALA A 119 20.99 -1.67 -10.90
C ALA A 119 21.48 -1.66 -12.37
N ARG A 120 20.58 -1.41 -13.32
CA ARG A 120 20.92 -1.27 -14.75
C ARG A 120 21.41 0.13 -15.15
N MET A 121 21.31 1.08 -14.25
CA MET A 121 21.73 2.46 -14.50
C MET A 121 23.22 2.60 -14.27
N GLY A 122 24.14 2.05 -14.70
CA GLY A 122 25.59 2.25 -14.55
C GLY A 122 26.06 2.89 -13.22
N GLU A 123 27.26 2.56 -12.84
CA GLU A 123 27.85 2.93 -11.53
C GLU A 123 28.03 4.44 -11.31
N ASP A 124 28.07 5.22 -12.39
CA ASP A 124 28.31 6.67 -12.34
C ASP A 124 27.15 7.48 -11.81
N ARG A 125 25.96 6.89 -11.73
CA ARG A 125 24.77 7.61 -11.21
C ARG A 125 24.64 7.48 -9.69
N GLY A 126 24.48 8.62 -9.02
CA GLY A 126 24.36 8.71 -7.57
C GLY A 126 23.28 7.81 -6.95
N VAL A 127 22.24 7.47 -7.72
CA VAL A 127 21.17 6.56 -7.25
C VAL A 127 21.67 5.12 -7.09
N HIS A 128 22.55 4.66 -7.98
CA HIS A 128 23.20 3.35 -7.87
C HIS A 128 24.06 3.29 -6.60
N LYS A 129 24.79 4.35 -6.30
CA LYS A 129 25.61 4.48 -5.10
C LYS A 129 24.81 4.34 -3.81
N VAL A 130 23.58 4.84 -3.77
CA VAL A 130 22.68 4.72 -2.61
C VAL A 130 22.29 3.26 -2.33
N LEU A 131 22.17 2.42 -3.36
CA LEU A 131 21.77 1.01 -3.18
C LEU A 131 22.94 0.10 -2.84
N VAL A 132 24.11 0.33 -3.43
CA VAL A 132 25.22 -0.64 -3.42
C VAL A 132 26.40 -0.18 -2.57
N TRP A 133 26.52 1.12 -2.34
CA TRP A 133 27.71 1.72 -1.76
C TRP A 133 27.68 1.77 -0.24
N LYS A 134 28.79 1.38 0.38
CA LYS A 134 29.05 1.70 1.79
C LYS A 134 29.64 3.10 1.83
N PRO A 135 29.14 4.01 2.68
CA PRO A 135 29.72 5.34 2.82
C PRO A 135 31.21 5.20 3.17
N GLU A 136 32.08 5.77 2.36
CA GLU A 136 33.49 5.92 2.68
C GLU A 136 33.61 6.94 3.83
N GLY A 137 33.99 6.48 4.97
CA GLY A 137 34.18 7.30 6.14
C GLY A 137 34.09 6.47 7.41
N LYS A 138 34.69 6.97 8.49
CA LYS A 138 34.51 6.38 9.81
C LYS A 138 33.01 6.35 10.10
N SER A 139 32.47 5.15 10.34
CA SER A 139 31.13 5.02 10.86
C SER A 139 30.99 5.96 12.04
N LEU A 140 30.04 6.88 12.00
CA LEU A 140 29.70 7.69 13.14
C LEU A 140 29.62 6.76 14.35
N LEU A 141 30.42 7.07 15.37
CA LEU A 141 30.45 6.36 16.65
C LEU A 141 29.05 5.93 17.01
N GLY A 142 28.89 4.65 17.31
CA GLY A 142 27.60 4.05 17.60
C GLY A 142 26.81 4.88 18.62
N ARG A 143 25.52 4.72 18.60
CA ARG A 143 24.56 5.39 19.48
C ARG A 143 25.15 5.57 20.88
N PRO A 144 25.28 6.79 21.39
CA PRO A 144 25.84 7.03 22.70
C PRO A 144 25.09 6.18 23.73
N ARG A 145 25.83 5.38 24.51
CA ARG A 145 25.24 4.59 25.60
C ARG A 145 24.58 5.58 26.55
N ARG A 146 23.26 5.45 26.74
CA ARG A 146 22.57 6.18 27.80
C ARG A 146 23.24 5.78 29.11
N ARG A 147 23.89 6.74 29.76
CA ARG A 147 24.23 6.59 31.17
C ARG A 147 22.92 6.58 31.94
N TRP A 148 22.79 5.58 32.77
CA TRP A 148 21.73 5.45 33.76
C TRP A 148 21.97 6.49 34.84
#